data_9dee1320abb70a7ba74993865111706b
#
_entry.id   9dee1320abb70a7ba74993865111706b
#
_cell.length_a   1.000
_cell.length_b   1.000
_cell.length_c   1.000
_cell.angle_alpha   90.00
_cell.angle_beta   90.00
_cell.angle_gamma   90.00
#
_symmetry.space_group_name_H-M   'P 1'
#
loop_
_entity.id
_entity.type
_entity.pdbx_description
1 polymer ?
#
loop_
_entity_poly.entity_id
_entity_poly.type
_entity_poly.pdbx_seq_one_letter_code
_entity_poly.pdbx_strand_id
1 'polypeptide(L)'
;FSRKMGFDAYFGMDEYNNPKDFDGGWGIWDEEFLQYFAHQLSTFRQPFFATEFTISSHHPFHLPQRYEKMFPRDEVPYHALIRYTDMSLRKFFQTARTQPWFRNTLFIITADHAVAGIRPEYNNSVGHFSIPFLFYDAREEWVGTSDNTFQQADFLPTLLDLLDLQQPKMIS
;
A
#
# COMPACT_ATOMS: atom_id res chain seq x y z
N PHE A 1 2.12 17.99 7.06
CA PHE A 1 0.86 17.49 6.53
C PHE A 1 0.25 16.48 7.51
N SER A 2 0.90 15.36 7.80
CA SER A 2 0.37 14.23 8.58
C SER A 2 -0.18 14.63 9.95
N ARG A 3 0.55 15.44 10.72
CA ARG A 3 0.08 15.96 12.01
C ARG A 3 -1.21 16.80 11.91
N LYS A 4 -1.37 17.57 10.80
CA LYS A 4 -2.61 18.35 10.57
C LYS A 4 -3.80 17.46 10.24
N MET A 5 -3.54 16.23 9.74
CA MET A 5 -4.55 15.21 9.47
C MET A 5 -4.86 14.34 10.69
N GLY A 6 -4.26 14.61 11.85
CA GLY A 6 -4.52 13.88 13.09
C GLY A 6 -3.64 12.66 13.32
N PHE A 7 -2.61 12.42 12.50
CA PHE A 7 -1.66 11.34 12.76
C PHE A 7 -0.69 11.69 13.90
N ASP A 8 -0.48 10.76 14.80
CA ASP A 8 0.44 10.91 15.94
C ASP A 8 1.90 10.89 15.50
N ALA A 9 2.23 10.11 14.45
CA ALA A 9 3.57 9.94 13.94
C ALA A 9 3.61 9.88 12.41
N TYR A 10 4.76 10.21 11.87
CA TYR A 10 5.12 10.06 10.46
C TYR A 10 6.51 9.45 10.40
N PHE A 11 6.69 8.49 9.52
CA PHE A 11 7.94 7.81 9.31
C PHE A 11 8.33 7.97 7.84
N GLY A 12 9.41 8.65 7.59
CA GLY A 12 9.99 8.86 6.27
C GLY A 12 11.47 8.51 6.26
N MET A 13 12.19 9.11 5.34
CA MET A 13 13.61 8.88 5.15
C MET A 13 14.44 9.20 6.40
N ASP A 14 14.10 10.27 7.11
CA ASP A 14 14.83 10.72 8.31
C ASP A 14 14.66 9.72 9.46
N GLU A 15 13.44 9.22 9.69
CA GLU A 15 13.14 8.25 10.74
C GLU A 15 13.66 6.86 10.37
N TYR A 16 13.67 6.50 9.08
CA TYR A 16 14.26 5.26 8.58
C TYR A 16 15.79 5.24 8.75
N ASN A 17 16.42 6.36 8.53
CA ASN A 17 17.83 6.63 8.80
C ASN A 17 18.84 5.63 8.17
N ASN A 18 18.53 5.09 6.99
CA ASN A 18 19.46 4.27 6.21
C ASN A 18 19.49 4.69 4.74
N PRO A 19 20.40 5.61 4.37
CA PRO A 19 20.44 6.15 3.02
C PRO A 19 20.85 5.13 1.94
N LYS A 20 21.31 3.94 2.31
CA LYS A 20 21.68 2.88 1.35
C LYS A 20 20.45 2.28 0.65
N ASP A 21 19.29 2.38 1.27
CA ASP A 21 18.03 1.86 0.75
C ASP A 21 17.22 2.91 -0.02
N PHE A 22 17.82 4.09 -0.26
CA PHE A 22 17.24 5.13 -1.10
C PHE A 22 17.28 4.72 -2.58
N ASP A 23 16.17 4.87 -3.28
CA ASP A 23 16.00 4.47 -4.68
C ASP A 23 16.66 5.43 -5.69
N GLY A 24 17.16 6.56 -5.21
CA GLY A 24 17.79 7.59 -6.01
C GLY A 24 16.83 8.67 -6.52
N GLY A 25 15.54 8.58 -6.22
CA GLY A 25 14.53 9.51 -6.73
C GLY A 25 13.44 9.85 -5.74
N TRP A 26 12.66 8.88 -5.34
CA TRP A 26 11.42 9.07 -4.59
C TRP A 26 11.54 8.78 -3.11
N GLY A 27 12.27 7.74 -2.72
CA GLY A 27 12.40 7.38 -1.31
C GLY A 27 13.08 6.02 -1.09
N ILE A 28 12.59 5.30 -0.10
CA ILE A 28 13.13 4.00 0.31
C ILE A 28 12.50 2.90 -0.55
N TRP A 29 13.29 1.92 -0.97
CA TRP A 29 12.78 0.76 -1.70
C TRP A 29 11.64 0.06 -0.94
N ASP A 30 10.59 -0.35 -1.64
CA ASP A 30 9.38 -0.95 -1.06
C ASP A 30 9.68 -2.14 -0.16
N GLU A 31 10.62 -3.02 -0.53
CA GLU A 31 10.96 -4.18 0.30
C GLU A 31 11.45 -3.76 1.68
N GLU A 32 12.41 -2.87 1.73
CA GLU A 32 13.04 -2.39 2.95
C GLU A 32 12.04 -1.61 3.80
N PHE A 33 11.26 -0.74 3.15
CA PHE A 33 10.33 0.10 3.88
C PHE A 33 9.13 -0.68 4.43
N LEU A 34 8.61 -1.65 3.69
CA LEU A 34 7.56 -2.55 4.17
C LEU A 34 8.04 -3.42 5.35
N GLN A 35 9.31 -3.87 5.36
CA GLN A 35 9.86 -4.57 6.52
C GLN A 35 9.99 -3.64 7.73
N TYR A 36 10.47 -2.43 7.53
CA TYR A 36 10.53 -1.39 8.57
C TYR A 36 9.12 -1.08 9.09
N PHE A 37 8.14 -0.91 8.23
CA PHE A 37 6.74 -0.70 8.60
C PHE A 37 6.20 -1.83 9.48
N ALA A 38 6.40 -3.09 9.10
CA ALA A 38 5.98 -4.24 9.91
C ALA A 38 6.58 -4.21 11.33
N HIS A 39 7.85 -3.79 11.46
CA HIS A 39 8.50 -3.63 12.75
C HIS A 39 7.95 -2.44 13.54
N GLN A 40 7.71 -1.30 12.89
CA GLN A 40 7.12 -0.13 13.54
C GLN A 40 5.74 -0.43 14.11
N LEU A 41 4.87 -1.13 13.36
CA LEU A 41 3.55 -1.55 13.83
C LEU A 41 3.60 -2.35 15.14
N SER A 42 4.69 -3.11 15.35
CA SER A 42 4.88 -3.90 16.58
C SER A 42 5.23 -3.04 17.80
N THR A 43 5.59 -1.78 17.59
CA THR A 43 5.86 -0.81 18.67
C THR A 43 4.63 0.01 19.06
N PHE A 44 3.56 -0.04 18.25
CA PHE A 44 2.39 0.79 18.45
C PHE A 44 1.46 0.21 19.52
N ARG A 45 0.86 1.12 20.28
CA ARG A 45 -0.22 0.75 21.19
C ARG A 45 -1.49 0.45 20.39
N GLN A 46 -2.12 -0.68 20.69
CA GLN A 46 -3.40 -1.05 20.09
C GLN A 46 -4.59 -0.36 20.81
N PRO A 47 -5.68 -0.04 20.09
CA PRO A 47 -5.79 -0.14 18.64
C PRO A 47 -5.00 0.95 17.91
N PHE A 48 -4.58 0.69 16.67
CA PHE A 48 -3.92 1.68 15.83
C PHE A 48 -4.50 1.71 14.42
N PHE A 49 -4.36 2.85 13.75
CA PHE A 49 -4.52 3.02 12.32
C PHE A 49 -3.17 3.42 11.73
N ALA A 50 -2.74 2.71 10.71
CA ALA A 50 -1.49 3.01 10.02
C ALA A 50 -1.68 2.90 8.50
N THR A 51 -1.00 3.75 7.76
CA THR A 51 -0.98 3.74 6.31
C THR A 51 0.46 3.80 5.81
N GLU A 52 0.72 3.10 4.74
CA GLU A 52 2.01 3.08 4.05
C GLU A 52 1.75 3.32 2.57
N PHE A 53 2.67 3.99 1.90
CA PHE A 53 2.60 4.33 0.49
C PHE A 53 3.84 3.80 -0.22
N THR A 54 3.65 2.73 -1.03
CA THR A 54 4.70 2.15 -1.86
C THR A 54 5.04 3.08 -3.03
N ILE A 55 6.32 3.17 -3.37
CA ILE A 55 6.80 4.14 -4.36
C ILE A 55 7.68 3.54 -5.47
N SER A 56 8.16 2.31 -5.31
CA SER A 56 9.12 1.71 -6.24
C SER A 56 8.54 1.45 -7.64
N SER A 57 7.23 1.41 -7.79
CA SER A 57 6.55 1.27 -9.09
C SER A 57 6.45 2.58 -9.87
N HIS A 58 6.90 3.70 -9.31
CA HIS A 58 6.86 5.02 -9.95
C HIS A 58 7.97 5.19 -11.00
N HIS A 59 7.74 6.10 -11.98
CA HIS A 59 8.78 6.54 -12.90
C HIS A 59 10.00 7.09 -12.12
N PRO A 60 11.26 6.81 -12.49
CA PRO A 60 11.76 6.31 -13.78
C PRO A 60 11.84 4.77 -13.93
N PHE A 61 11.10 4.00 -13.15
CA PHE A 61 11.00 2.54 -13.27
C PHE A 61 12.33 1.82 -13.04
N HIS A 62 13.05 2.20 -12.00
CA HIS A 62 14.28 1.51 -11.59
C HIS A 62 13.98 0.35 -10.65
N LEU A 63 14.74 -0.73 -10.79
CA LEU A 63 14.77 -1.86 -9.86
C LEU A 63 16.02 -1.77 -8.99
N PRO A 64 15.97 -2.26 -7.74
CA PRO A 64 17.21 -2.54 -7.00
C PRO A 64 18.09 -3.49 -7.81
N GLN A 65 19.36 -3.18 -7.94
CA GLN A 65 20.31 -3.93 -8.79
C GLN A 65 20.29 -5.45 -8.50
N ARG A 66 20.09 -5.84 -7.25
CA ARG A 66 20.02 -7.24 -6.83
C ARG A 66 18.83 -8.01 -7.43
N TYR A 67 17.81 -7.31 -7.94
CA TYR A 67 16.58 -7.90 -8.50
C TYR A 67 16.47 -7.81 -10.02
N GLU A 68 17.40 -7.14 -10.70
CA GLU A 68 17.35 -6.98 -12.16
C GLU A 68 17.30 -8.32 -12.91
N LYS A 69 18.00 -9.34 -12.41
CA LYS A 69 17.99 -10.69 -13.01
C LYS A 69 16.73 -11.48 -12.65
N MET A 70 16.13 -11.21 -11.50
CA MET A 70 14.93 -11.91 -11.03
C MET A 70 13.67 -11.38 -11.72
N PHE A 71 13.63 -10.08 -11.99
CA PHE A 71 12.53 -9.41 -12.66
C PHE A 71 12.99 -8.78 -13.97
N PRO A 72 13.22 -9.59 -15.01
CA PRO A 72 13.66 -9.06 -16.30
C PRO A 72 12.61 -8.09 -16.84
N ARG A 73 13.08 -7.01 -17.45
CA ARG A 73 12.22 -6.03 -18.12
C ARG A 73 11.65 -6.66 -19.38
N ASP A 74 10.41 -6.34 -19.64
CA ASP A 74 9.70 -6.65 -20.88
C ASP A 74 9.38 -5.34 -21.63
N GLU A 75 8.48 -5.40 -22.59
CA GLU A 75 8.06 -4.24 -23.42
C GLU A 75 7.39 -3.15 -22.57
N VAL A 76 6.90 -3.49 -21.38
CA VAL A 76 6.22 -2.59 -20.46
C VAL A 76 7.12 -2.30 -19.27
N PRO A 77 7.71 -1.10 -19.17
CA PRO A 77 8.76 -0.81 -18.18
C PRO A 77 8.36 -1.05 -16.72
N TYR A 78 7.10 -0.86 -16.36
CA TYR A 78 6.61 -0.98 -15.00
C TYR A 78 6.25 -2.42 -14.59
N HIS A 79 6.15 -3.40 -15.51
CA HIS A 79 5.81 -4.78 -15.15
C HIS A 79 6.83 -5.42 -14.18
N ALA A 80 8.10 -5.15 -14.39
CA ALA A 80 9.15 -5.64 -13.51
C ALA A 80 9.01 -5.09 -12.10
N LEU A 81 8.59 -3.83 -11.97
CA LEU A 81 8.39 -3.17 -10.69
C LEU A 81 7.13 -3.64 -9.97
N ILE A 82 6.04 -3.89 -10.70
CA ILE A 82 4.84 -4.51 -10.11
C ILE A 82 5.20 -5.87 -9.51
N ARG A 83 6.01 -6.69 -10.22
CA ARG A 83 6.49 -7.98 -9.68
C ARG A 83 7.40 -7.81 -8.46
N TYR A 84 8.20 -6.75 -8.43
CA TYR A 84 9.02 -6.41 -7.28
C TYR A 84 8.17 -5.98 -6.08
N THR A 85 7.20 -5.10 -6.28
CA THR A 85 6.28 -4.66 -5.21
C THR A 85 5.43 -5.83 -4.70
N ASP A 86 4.94 -6.73 -5.58
CA ASP A 86 4.26 -7.97 -5.16
C ASP A 86 5.16 -8.85 -4.28
N MET A 87 6.42 -9.04 -4.67
CA MET A 87 7.39 -9.76 -3.85
C MET A 87 7.61 -9.07 -2.50
N SER A 88 7.70 -7.75 -2.48
CA SER A 88 7.90 -6.94 -1.27
C SER A 88 6.70 -7.06 -0.32
N LEU A 89 5.48 -6.99 -0.85
CA LEU A 89 4.25 -7.25 -0.10
C LEU A 89 4.19 -8.68 0.45
N ARG A 90 4.59 -9.68 -0.35
CA ARG A 90 4.66 -11.07 0.11
C ARG A 90 5.59 -11.21 1.32
N LYS A 91 6.76 -10.60 1.28
CA LYS A 91 7.71 -10.58 2.40
C LYS A 91 7.14 -9.84 3.62
N PHE A 92 6.47 -8.71 3.38
CA PHE A 92 5.76 -8.01 4.45
C PHE A 92 4.76 -8.93 5.16
N PHE A 93 3.89 -9.62 4.43
CA PHE A 93 2.91 -10.54 5.02
C PHE A 93 3.56 -11.75 5.71
N GLN A 94 4.70 -12.24 5.21
CA GLN A 94 5.47 -13.27 5.91
C GLN A 94 5.96 -12.79 7.29
N THR A 95 6.48 -11.58 7.37
CA THR A 95 6.90 -10.96 8.63
C THR A 95 5.69 -10.61 9.52
N ALA A 96 4.66 -10.00 8.95
CA ALA A 96 3.46 -9.59 9.66
C ALA A 96 2.75 -10.78 10.34
N ARG A 97 2.67 -11.92 9.68
CA ARG A 97 2.03 -13.14 10.24
C ARG A 97 2.66 -13.64 11.53
N THR A 98 3.89 -13.26 11.82
CA THR A 98 4.58 -13.61 13.08
C THR A 98 4.30 -12.62 14.21
N GLN A 99 3.63 -11.50 13.90
CA GLN A 99 3.40 -10.42 14.85
C GLN A 99 2.08 -10.59 15.63
N PRO A 100 2.04 -10.19 16.89
CA PRO A 100 0.85 -10.38 17.74
C PRO A 100 -0.37 -9.59 17.28
N TRP A 101 -0.18 -8.50 16.55
CA TRP A 101 -1.25 -7.66 16.02
C TRP A 101 -1.90 -8.22 14.76
N PHE A 102 -1.24 -9.13 14.02
CA PHE A 102 -1.65 -9.58 12.69
C PHE A 102 -3.08 -10.12 12.64
N ARG A 103 -3.43 -11.04 13.55
CA ARG A 103 -4.76 -11.68 13.54
C ARG A 103 -5.91 -10.75 13.91
N ASN A 104 -5.62 -9.58 14.47
CA ASN A 104 -6.61 -8.57 14.81
C ASN A 104 -6.46 -7.32 13.93
N THR A 105 -6.07 -7.52 12.67
CA THR A 105 -5.83 -6.44 11.73
C THR A 105 -6.62 -6.65 10.45
N LEU A 106 -7.34 -5.62 10.05
CA LEU A 106 -7.91 -5.49 8.72
C LEU A 106 -6.87 -4.79 7.83
N PHE A 107 -6.44 -5.46 6.79
CA PHE A 107 -5.56 -4.90 5.77
C PHE A 107 -6.38 -4.42 4.58
N ILE A 108 -6.04 -3.23 4.10
CA ILE A 108 -6.67 -2.63 2.93
C ILE A 108 -5.57 -2.27 1.95
N ILE A 109 -5.68 -2.78 0.74
CA ILE A 109 -4.70 -2.55 -0.32
C ILE A 109 -5.41 -1.95 -1.51
N THR A 110 -4.92 -0.80 -1.96
CA THR A 110 -5.46 -0.09 -3.12
C THR A 110 -4.35 0.68 -3.81
N ALA A 111 -4.65 1.34 -4.92
CA ALA A 111 -3.76 2.27 -5.59
C ALA A 111 -4.39 3.67 -5.61
N ASP A 112 -3.58 4.68 -5.89
CA ASP A 112 -4.03 6.06 -6.09
C ASP A 112 -4.62 6.25 -7.50
N HIS A 113 -4.00 5.66 -8.53
CA HIS A 113 -4.47 5.65 -9.92
C HIS A 113 -3.85 4.50 -10.71
N ALA A 114 -4.41 4.22 -11.89
CA ALA A 114 -3.81 3.31 -12.86
C ALA A 114 -2.73 4.02 -13.68
N VAL A 115 -1.82 3.25 -14.26
CA VAL A 115 -0.87 3.77 -15.26
C VAL A 115 -1.50 3.68 -16.64
N ALA A 116 -1.31 4.70 -17.49
CA ALA A 116 -1.62 4.63 -18.90
C ALA A 116 -0.91 3.41 -19.51
N GLY A 117 -1.68 2.48 -20.03
CA GLY A 117 -1.20 1.15 -20.37
C GLY A 117 -1.46 0.76 -21.82
N ILE A 118 -1.14 -0.49 -22.09
CA ILE A 118 -1.35 -1.12 -23.40
C ILE A 118 -2.85 -1.27 -23.70
N ARG A 119 -3.66 -1.37 -22.65
CA ARG A 119 -5.10 -1.62 -22.79
C ARG A 119 -5.87 -0.31 -22.95
N PRO A 120 -6.65 -0.15 -24.02
CA PRO A 120 -7.41 1.08 -24.30
C PRO A 120 -8.37 1.48 -23.17
N GLU A 121 -8.91 0.52 -22.42
CA GLU A 121 -9.83 0.76 -21.32
C GLU A 121 -9.22 1.60 -20.17
N TYR A 122 -7.90 1.60 -20.02
CA TYR A 122 -7.18 2.40 -19.02
C TYR A 122 -6.66 3.74 -19.56
N ASN A 123 -6.83 4.02 -20.87
CA ASN A 123 -6.31 5.22 -21.54
C ASN A 123 -7.37 6.33 -21.67
N ASN A 124 -8.29 6.41 -20.72
CA ASN A 124 -9.31 7.45 -20.67
C ASN A 124 -9.48 7.96 -19.24
N SER A 125 -10.22 9.05 -19.07
CA SER A 125 -10.38 9.72 -17.77
C SER A 125 -11.03 8.87 -16.67
N VAL A 126 -11.82 7.87 -17.04
CA VAL A 126 -12.44 6.92 -16.09
C VAL A 126 -11.49 5.76 -15.81
N GLY A 127 -10.97 5.14 -16.86
CA GLY A 127 -10.08 3.98 -16.75
C GLY A 127 -8.78 4.29 -16.03
N HIS A 128 -8.29 5.54 -16.11
CA HIS A 128 -7.11 5.97 -15.35
C HIS A 128 -7.28 5.88 -13.84
N PHE A 129 -8.51 5.90 -13.35
CA PHE A 129 -8.85 5.72 -11.93
C PHE A 129 -9.51 4.36 -11.65
N SER A 130 -9.49 3.43 -12.62
CA SER A 130 -9.95 2.06 -12.41
C SER A 130 -8.86 1.25 -11.72
N ILE A 131 -8.88 1.24 -10.39
CA ILE A 131 -7.87 0.65 -9.52
C ILE A 131 -8.46 -0.53 -8.74
N PRO A 132 -7.64 -1.51 -8.33
CA PRO A 132 -8.09 -2.56 -7.44
C PRO A 132 -8.33 -2.01 -6.03
N PHE A 133 -9.30 -2.62 -5.34
CA PHE A 133 -9.54 -2.36 -3.94
C PHE A 133 -9.71 -3.71 -3.22
N LEU A 134 -8.86 -4.00 -2.26
CA LEU A 134 -8.81 -5.28 -1.59
C LEU A 134 -8.92 -5.09 -0.08
N PHE A 135 -9.86 -5.82 0.53
CA PHE A 135 -9.97 -6.00 1.97
C PHE A 135 -9.45 -7.40 2.33
N TYR A 136 -8.51 -7.48 3.24
CA TYR A 136 -8.01 -8.73 3.76
C TYR A 136 -8.15 -8.74 5.29
N ASP A 137 -9.05 -9.59 5.77
CA ASP A 137 -9.15 -9.91 7.19
C ASP A 137 -8.20 -11.07 7.51
N ALA A 138 -7.30 -10.85 8.45
CA ALA A 138 -6.32 -11.87 8.83
C ALA A 138 -6.93 -13.10 9.52
N ARG A 139 -8.21 -13.06 9.88
CA ARG A 139 -9.00 -14.20 10.39
C ARG A 139 -9.56 -15.08 9.28
N GLU A 140 -9.41 -14.66 8.02
CA GLU A 140 -9.88 -15.39 6.84
C GLU A 140 -11.42 -15.57 6.78
N GLU A 141 -12.17 -14.66 7.37
CA GLU A 141 -13.63 -14.72 7.40
C GLU A 141 -14.28 -14.25 6.10
N TRP A 142 -13.55 -13.49 5.27
CA TRP A 142 -14.08 -12.91 4.04
C TRP A 142 -13.42 -13.49 2.81
N VAL A 143 -14.25 -14.09 1.96
CA VAL A 143 -13.80 -14.63 0.67
C VAL A 143 -14.82 -14.25 -0.40
N GLY A 144 -14.38 -13.58 -1.43
CA GLY A 144 -15.24 -13.23 -2.56
C GLY A 144 -14.69 -12.08 -3.39
N THR A 145 -15.41 -11.78 -4.45
CA THR A 145 -15.18 -10.63 -5.33
C THR A 145 -16.49 -9.89 -5.56
N SER A 146 -16.40 -8.60 -5.83
CA SER A 146 -17.55 -7.76 -6.20
C SER A 146 -17.20 -6.96 -7.45
N ASP A 147 -18.11 -6.95 -8.40
CA ASP A 147 -18.04 -6.12 -9.62
C ASP A 147 -18.73 -4.76 -9.43
N ASN A 148 -19.23 -4.47 -8.22
CA ASN A 148 -19.82 -3.19 -7.91
C ASN A 148 -18.74 -2.09 -7.95
N THR A 149 -19.09 -0.94 -8.50
CA THR A 149 -18.22 0.23 -8.48
C THR A 149 -18.08 0.73 -7.05
N PHE A 150 -16.85 0.83 -6.58
CA PHE A 150 -16.48 1.41 -5.30
C PHE A 150 -15.57 2.61 -5.56
N GLN A 151 -15.90 3.75 -4.98
CA GLN A 151 -15.10 4.97 -5.13
C GLN A 151 -14.19 5.16 -3.92
N GLN A 152 -13.06 5.83 -4.09
CA GLN A 152 -12.18 6.16 -2.96
C GLN A 152 -12.90 6.99 -1.89
N ALA A 153 -13.91 7.79 -2.27
CA ALA A 153 -14.74 8.53 -1.33
C ALA A 153 -15.61 7.63 -0.43
N ASP A 154 -15.93 6.42 -0.88
CA ASP A 154 -16.73 5.45 -0.12
C ASP A 154 -15.89 4.73 0.96
N PHE A 155 -14.57 4.84 0.89
CA PHE A 155 -13.65 4.12 1.76
C PHE A 155 -13.87 4.45 3.24
N LEU A 156 -13.79 5.72 3.60
CA LEU A 156 -13.88 6.12 5.00
C LEU A 156 -15.23 5.77 5.64
N PRO A 157 -16.39 6.11 5.03
CA PRO A 157 -17.68 5.70 5.59
C PRO A 157 -17.84 4.18 5.68
N THR A 158 -17.37 3.41 4.70
CA THR A 158 -17.39 1.94 4.75
C THR A 158 -16.56 1.39 5.89
N LEU A 159 -15.36 1.94 6.10
CA LEU A 159 -14.49 1.52 7.19
C LEU A 159 -15.09 1.83 8.56
N LEU A 160 -15.68 3.02 8.73
CA LEU A 160 -16.32 3.41 9.98
C LEU A 160 -17.52 2.52 10.30
N ASP A 161 -18.35 2.19 9.30
CA ASP A 161 -19.48 1.29 9.44
C ASP A 161 -19.03 -0.13 9.81
N LEU A 162 -18.02 -0.65 9.09
CA LEU A 162 -17.45 -1.96 9.32
C LEU A 162 -16.86 -2.15 10.73
N LEU A 163 -16.27 -1.09 11.28
CA LEU A 163 -15.66 -1.09 12.61
C LEU A 163 -16.60 -0.64 13.72
N ASP A 164 -17.89 -0.42 13.41
CA ASP A 164 -18.91 0.12 14.34
C ASP A 164 -18.47 1.43 15.02
N LEU A 165 -17.79 2.28 14.27
CA LEU A 165 -17.33 3.58 14.73
C LEU A 165 -18.34 4.67 14.36
N GLN A 166 -18.63 5.57 15.31
CA GLN A 166 -19.50 6.70 15.03
C GLN A 166 -18.90 7.59 13.94
N GLN A 167 -19.65 7.85 12.91
CA GLN A 167 -19.25 8.80 11.88
C GLN A 167 -19.12 10.20 12.51
N PRO A 168 -17.97 10.89 12.34
CA PRO A 168 -17.87 12.28 12.73
C PRO A 168 -18.94 13.06 11.95
N LYS A 169 -19.64 13.98 12.62
CA LYS A 169 -20.58 14.86 11.93
C LYS A 169 -19.81 15.60 10.84
N MET A 170 -20.01 15.19 9.61
CA MET A 170 -19.45 15.91 8.46
C MET A 170 -20.05 17.31 8.48
N ILE A 171 -19.21 18.32 8.60
CA ILE A 171 -19.61 19.72 8.44
C ILE A 171 -19.83 19.89 6.93
N SER A 172 -21.07 20.00 6.55
CA SER A 172 -21.50 20.32 5.17
C SER A 172 -21.17 21.76 4.83
#